data_85050fc06da2dd88dc7d67e8f75ac6ab
#
_entry.id   85050fc06da2dd88dc7d67e8f75ac6ab
#
_cell.length_a   1.000
_cell.length_b   1.000
_cell.length_c   1.000
_cell.angle_alpha   90.00
_cell.angle_beta   90.00
_cell.angle_gamma   90.00
#
_symmetry.space_group_name_H-M   'P 1'
#
loop_
_entity.id
_entity.type
_entity.pdbx_description
1 polymer ?
#
loop_
_entity_poly.entity_id
_entity_poly.type
_entity_poly.pdbx_seq_one_letter_code
_entity_poly.pdbx_strand_id
1 'polypeptide(L)'
;MKEPPSFPSSFSSASSPSSSSIVWDAAAALAPTFHADDLRTARLTRRVLEAFQRNKVGSHHVLSASNGYGIGDCGRETLDAVARDLWDCEAAVVRANIVSGTHAIACGLFGALRPGETLLSCTGAPYDTLEEVVGTRGKGEGGGTLSDWGVEYAQVDLTEAGAMDWGAIEAGLQETKPSVCFLQRSCGYNFRPTLSLGDVRRLVTLVRTRGPPGCKVLVDNCYGEFVEEEGEPCSACVGADLMMGSLIKSPGGTIAPCGGYVAGRKDLVAKAVARLTVPGAGADNGSHLGSTNRLILQGLHLAPHTVGEALKSSRLIAAVMEGLGFDVLPPSSAPRRDFVTAVRLGDRAKLLAFCEAVQEASPIDSFVRPVPGHTPGYGDEVVFADGTFVGGSTAEMTCDGPLRAPHAVFCQGGTHWTQWALALENVVRKL
;
A
#
# COMPACT_ATOMS: atom_id res chain seq x y z
N MET A 1 25.54 -30.34 45.38
CA MET A 1 24.28 -29.59 45.37
C MET A 1 24.65 -28.11 45.40
N LYS A 2 24.37 -27.39 44.32
CA LYS A 2 24.55 -25.93 44.27
C LYS A 2 23.18 -25.30 44.54
N GLU A 3 23.13 -24.35 45.46
CA GLU A 3 21.94 -23.59 45.82
C GLU A 3 21.42 -22.78 44.61
N PRO A 4 20.08 -22.60 44.45
CA PRO A 4 19.51 -21.74 43.43
C PRO A 4 19.75 -20.26 43.80
N PRO A 5 19.90 -19.37 42.78
CA PRO A 5 20.12 -17.96 43.02
C PRO A 5 18.87 -17.30 43.64
N SER A 6 19.10 -16.55 44.73
CA SER A 6 18.10 -15.76 45.41
C SER A 6 17.69 -14.53 44.54
N PHE A 7 16.41 -14.34 44.31
CA PHE A 7 15.87 -13.12 43.73
C PHE A 7 15.82 -11.99 44.76
N PRO A 8 16.25 -10.78 44.41
CA PRO A 8 16.12 -9.65 45.33
C PRO A 8 14.67 -9.15 45.37
N SER A 9 14.07 -9.17 46.56
CA SER A 9 12.82 -8.48 46.86
C SER A 9 13.13 -7.04 47.21
N SER A 10 12.85 -6.11 46.27
CA SER A 10 12.63 -4.71 46.64
C SER A 10 11.70 -4.04 45.62
N PHE A 11 10.43 -4.00 45.98
CA PHE A 11 9.49 -3.00 45.40
C PHE A 11 9.88 -1.65 45.99
N SER A 12 10.42 -0.75 45.19
CA SER A 12 10.66 0.63 45.56
C SER A 12 9.94 1.54 44.55
N SER A 13 9.17 2.47 45.07
CA SER A 13 8.70 3.76 44.53
C SER A 13 8.36 3.79 43.04
N ALA A 14 7.15 4.19 42.72
CA ALA A 14 6.66 4.45 41.35
C ALA A 14 7.56 5.48 40.65
N SER A 15 8.63 5.01 40.02
CA SER A 15 9.35 5.74 38.99
C SER A 15 8.47 5.80 37.74
N SER A 16 8.51 6.89 37.01
CA SER A 16 7.87 6.99 35.69
C SER A 16 8.24 5.74 34.87
N PRO A 17 7.28 5.12 34.18
CA PRO A 17 7.54 3.89 33.43
C PRO A 17 8.67 4.13 32.42
N SER A 18 9.61 3.19 32.29
CA SER A 18 10.66 3.27 31.30
C SER A 18 10.06 3.17 29.88
N SER A 19 10.75 3.75 28.89
CA SER A 19 10.32 3.63 27.47
C SER A 19 10.09 2.17 27.05
N SER A 20 10.95 1.27 27.57
CA SER A 20 10.81 -0.17 27.31
C SER A 20 9.54 -0.74 27.94
N SER A 21 9.21 -0.40 29.21
CA SER A 21 7.98 -0.91 29.84
C SER A 21 6.72 -0.45 29.12
N ILE A 22 6.64 0.81 28.67
CA ILE A 22 5.47 1.34 27.91
C ILE A 22 5.22 0.50 26.66
N VAL A 23 6.26 0.23 25.88
CA VAL A 23 6.13 -0.49 24.61
C VAL A 23 5.77 -1.97 24.83
N TRP A 24 6.45 -2.65 25.75
CA TRP A 24 6.22 -4.08 25.96
C TRP A 24 4.94 -4.38 26.72
N ASP A 25 4.46 -3.48 27.58
CA ASP A 25 3.16 -3.58 28.23
C ASP A 25 2.02 -3.43 27.18
N ALA A 26 2.16 -2.48 26.24
CA ALA A 26 1.23 -2.34 25.13
C ALA A 26 1.24 -3.59 24.23
N ALA A 27 2.41 -4.15 23.92
CA ALA A 27 2.52 -5.39 23.15
C ALA A 27 1.86 -6.58 23.86
N ALA A 28 2.08 -6.71 25.19
CA ALA A 28 1.45 -7.75 25.97
C ALA A 28 -0.09 -7.64 26.00
N ALA A 29 -0.62 -6.43 26.09
CA ALA A 29 -2.05 -6.17 26.01
C ALA A 29 -2.65 -6.53 24.64
N LEU A 30 -1.87 -6.39 23.56
CA LEU A 30 -2.29 -6.71 22.19
C LEU A 30 -2.12 -8.21 21.83
N ALA A 31 -1.55 -9.05 22.69
CA ALA A 31 -1.28 -10.45 22.38
C ALA A 31 -2.51 -11.24 21.84
N PRO A 32 -3.73 -11.10 22.39
CA PRO A 32 -4.91 -11.77 21.82
C PRO A 32 -5.24 -11.30 20.40
N THR A 33 -5.04 -10.01 20.09
CA THR A 33 -5.25 -9.44 18.76
C THR A 33 -4.19 -9.92 17.78
N PHE A 34 -2.93 -9.99 18.20
CA PHE A 34 -1.84 -10.56 17.40
C PHE A 34 -2.11 -12.01 17.03
N HIS A 35 -2.62 -12.80 17.99
CA HIS A 35 -3.02 -14.19 17.69
C HIS A 35 -4.16 -14.26 16.65
N ALA A 36 -5.13 -13.34 16.70
CA ALA A 36 -6.19 -13.27 15.68
C ALA A 36 -5.63 -12.91 14.30
N ASP A 37 -4.66 -11.99 14.24
CA ASP A 37 -3.94 -11.64 13.00
C ASP A 37 -3.12 -12.84 12.47
N ASP A 38 -2.52 -13.69 13.34
CA ASP A 38 -1.85 -14.93 12.92
C ASP A 38 -2.81 -15.93 12.28
N LEU A 39 -3.99 -16.11 12.85
CA LEU A 39 -5.02 -17.00 12.28
C LEU A 39 -5.53 -16.46 10.93
N ARG A 40 -5.68 -15.16 10.78
CA ARG A 40 -5.99 -14.52 9.50
C ARG A 40 -4.87 -14.76 8.48
N THR A 41 -3.63 -14.53 8.86
CA THR A 41 -2.44 -14.80 8.03
C THR A 41 -2.42 -16.25 7.54
N ALA A 42 -2.73 -17.22 8.40
CA ALA A 42 -2.78 -18.63 8.03
C ALA A 42 -3.86 -18.91 6.96
N ARG A 43 -5.04 -18.26 7.04
CA ARG A 43 -6.10 -18.40 6.03
C ARG A 43 -5.68 -17.79 4.68
N LEU A 44 -5.05 -16.61 4.70
CA LEU A 44 -4.56 -15.96 3.48
C LEU A 44 -3.39 -16.74 2.86
N THR A 45 -2.47 -17.28 3.66
CA THR A 45 -1.39 -18.15 3.19
C THR A 45 -1.96 -19.40 2.50
N ARG A 46 -3.02 -19.99 3.05
CA ARG A 46 -3.72 -21.11 2.40
C ARG A 46 -4.23 -20.71 1.02
N ARG A 47 -4.87 -19.55 0.87
CA ARG A 47 -5.35 -19.04 -0.44
C ARG A 47 -4.20 -18.91 -1.44
N VAL A 48 -3.06 -18.40 -1.01
CA VAL A 48 -1.87 -18.30 -1.86
C VAL A 48 -1.39 -19.68 -2.29
N LEU A 49 -1.24 -20.63 -1.35
CA LEU A 49 -0.83 -22.02 -1.65
C LEU A 49 -1.80 -22.68 -2.63
N GLU A 50 -3.10 -22.52 -2.45
CA GLU A 50 -4.11 -23.06 -3.36
C GLU A 50 -3.99 -22.46 -4.77
N ALA A 51 -3.72 -21.15 -4.91
CA ALA A 51 -3.49 -20.51 -6.21
C ALA A 51 -2.23 -21.08 -6.88
N PHE A 52 -1.14 -21.28 -6.14
CA PHE A 52 0.08 -21.93 -6.63
C PHE A 52 -0.18 -23.36 -7.10
N GLN A 53 -0.94 -24.13 -6.31
CA GLN A 53 -1.30 -25.53 -6.63
C GLN A 53 -2.19 -25.62 -7.88
N ARG A 54 -3.22 -24.78 -7.99
CA ARG A 54 -4.10 -24.76 -9.17
C ARG A 54 -3.32 -24.43 -10.45
N ASN A 55 -2.35 -23.53 -10.37
CA ASN A 55 -1.49 -23.15 -11.51
C ASN A 55 -0.26 -24.06 -11.64
N LYS A 56 -0.15 -25.14 -10.85
CA LYS A 56 0.93 -26.14 -10.94
C LYS A 56 2.33 -25.51 -10.97
N VAL A 57 2.56 -24.51 -10.09
CA VAL A 57 3.85 -23.81 -10.03
C VAL A 57 4.96 -24.81 -9.74
N GLY A 58 5.87 -24.99 -10.71
CA GLY A 58 7.00 -25.91 -10.62
C GLY A 58 8.34 -25.19 -10.63
N SER A 59 9.41 -25.92 -10.30
CA SER A 59 10.77 -25.37 -10.26
C SER A 59 11.21 -24.70 -11.57
N HIS A 60 10.76 -25.20 -12.71
CA HIS A 60 11.08 -24.61 -14.02
C HIS A 60 10.51 -23.17 -14.17
N HIS A 61 9.36 -22.86 -13.57
CA HIS A 61 8.80 -21.52 -13.59
C HIS A 61 9.65 -20.51 -12.78
N VAL A 62 10.17 -20.94 -11.62
CA VAL A 62 11.00 -20.08 -10.77
C VAL A 62 12.44 -19.98 -11.22
N LEU A 63 12.89 -20.92 -12.10
CA LEU A 63 14.20 -20.89 -12.73
C LEU A 63 14.18 -20.23 -14.11
N SER A 64 12.98 -19.93 -14.65
CA SER A 64 12.86 -19.33 -15.97
C SER A 64 13.44 -17.92 -15.99
N ALA A 65 14.09 -17.61 -17.08
CA ALA A 65 14.54 -16.28 -17.42
C ALA A 65 14.34 -16.08 -18.93
N SER A 66 14.11 -14.86 -19.33
CA SER A 66 13.95 -14.51 -20.73
C SER A 66 14.82 -13.32 -21.10
N ASN A 67 15.07 -13.16 -22.38
CA ASN A 67 15.81 -12.04 -22.94
C ASN A 67 15.11 -11.49 -24.20
N GLY A 68 15.52 -10.35 -24.69
CA GLY A 68 14.94 -9.72 -25.86
C GLY A 68 13.43 -9.48 -25.67
N TYR A 69 12.62 -9.99 -26.56
CA TYR A 69 11.17 -9.85 -26.49
C TYR A 69 10.54 -10.63 -25.34
N GLY A 70 11.20 -11.66 -24.82
CA GLY A 70 10.69 -12.45 -23.69
C GLY A 70 9.46 -13.32 -24.04
N ILE A 71 9.23 -13.63 -25.31
CA ILE A 71 8.10 -14.47 -25.77
C ILE A 71 8.27 -15.88 -25.21
N GLY A 72 7.19 -16.44 -24.61
CA GLY A 72 7.20 -17.77 -24.04
C GLY A 72 7.88 -17.86 -22.65
N ASP A 73 7.96 -16.75 -21.92
CA ASP A 73 8.44 -16.73 -20.53
C ASP A 73 7.39 -17.39 -19.61
N CYS A 74 7.54 -18.72 -19.41
CA CYS A 74 6.60 -19.50 -18.63
C CYS A 74 6.53 -19.09 -17.16
N GLY A 75 7.59 -18.51 -16.60
CA GLY A 75 7.58 -17.98 -15.23
C GLY A 75 6.71 -16.74 -15.11
N ARG A 76 6.81 -15.83 -16.06
CA ARG A 76 6.00 -14.63 -16.15
C ARG A 76 4.51 -14.96 -16.37
N GLU A 77 4.23 -15.87 -17.31
CA GLU A 77 2.87 -16.32 -17.60
C GLU A 77 2.23 -16.99 -16.37
N THR A 78 3.00 -17.81 -15.67
CA THR A 78 2.55 -18.44 -14.42
C THR A 78 2.29 -17.42 -13.31
N LEU A 79 3.12 -16.38 -13.21
CA LEU A 79 2.94 -15.28 -12.25
C LEU A 79 1.60 -14.57 -12.48
N ASP A 80 1.27 -14.25 -13.74
CA ASP A 80 -0.01 -13.65 -14.11
C ASP A 80 -1.19 -14.56 -13.78
N ALA A 81 -1.06 -15.86 -14.05
CA ALA A 81 -2.09 -16.85 -13.78
C ALA A 81 -2.33 -17.03 -12.26
N VAL A 82 -1.26 -17.08 -11.47
CA VAL A 82 -1.34 -17.15 -9.99
C VAL A 82 -2.01 -15.89 -9.44
N ALA A 83 -1.61 -14.71 -9.90
CA ALA A 83 -2.19 -13.45 -9.46
C ALA A 83 -3.68 -13.35 -9.81
N ARG A 84 -4.07 -13.72 -11.02
CA ARG A 84 -5.47 -13.78 -11.46
C ARG A 84 -6.33 -14.66 -10.54
N ASP A 85 -5.85 -15.88 -10.23
CA ASP A 85 -6.57 -16.82 -9.37
C ASP A 85 -6.62 -16.35 -7.93
N LEU A 86 -5.53 -15.75 -7.43
CA LEU A 86 -5.41 -15.27 -6.06
C LEU A 86 -6.36 -14.09 -5.79
N TRP A 87 -6.49 -13.21 -6.77
CA TRP A 87 -7.32 -12.00 -6.68
C TRP A 87 -8.74 -12.18 -7.25
N ASP A 88 -9.07 -13.40 -7.70
CA ASP A 88 -10.40 -13.77 -8.21
C ASP A 88 -10.90 -12.77 -9.28
N CYS A 89 -10.10 -12.59 -10.34
CA CYS A 89 -10.39 -11.64 -11.41
C CYS A 89 -10.22 -12.27 -12.81
N GLU A 90 -10.67 -11.56 -13.86
CA GLU A 90 -10.63 -12.08 -15.24
C GLU A 90 -9.19 -12.14 -15.79
N ALA A 91 -8.35 -11.17 -15.44
CA ALA A 91 -6.97 -11.08 -15.88
C ALA A 91 -6.11 -10.32 -14.87
N ALA A 92 -4.83 -10.66 -14.82
CA ALA A 92 -3.81 -9.92 -14.09
C ALA A 92 -2.53 -9.85 -14.91
N VAL A 93 -1.79 -8.77 -14.76
CA VAL A 93 -0.43 -8.58 -15.29
C VAL A 93 0.45 -8.09 -14.15
N VAL A 94 1.49 -8.87 -13.85
CA VAL A 94 2.44 -8.60 -12.77
C VAL A 94 3.83 -8.51 -13.39
N ARG A 95 4.46 -7.33 -13.36
CA ARG A 95 5.69 -7.07 -14.12
C ARG A 95 6.69 -6.25 -13.31
N ALA A 96 7.94 -6.67 -13.38
CA ALA A 96 9.08 -5.86 -12.94
C ALA A 96 9.26 -4.59 -13.78
N ASN A 97 8.84 -4.62 -15.05
CA ASN A 97 8.91 -3.48 -15.98
C ASN A 97 7.89 -2.38 -15.67
N ILE A 98 6.91 -2.63 -14.80
CA ILE A 98 6.08 -1.58 -14.22
C ILE A 98 6.90 -0.94 -13.10
N VAL A 99 7.57 0.17 -13.40
CA VAL A 99 8.65 0.73 -12.57
C VAL A 99 8.22 1.22 -11.19
N SER A 100 6.91 1.38 -10.94
CA SER A 100 6.36 1.83 -9.65
C SER A 100 4.85 1.57 -9.57
N GLY A 101 4.26 1.74 -8.38
CA GLY A 101 2.80 1.77 -8.21
C GLY A 101 2.15 2.91 -8.99
N THR A 102 2.75 4.10 -9.00
CA THR A 102 2.28 5.24 -9.80
C THR A 102 2.25 4.90 -11.28
N HIS A 103 3.26 4.19 -11.80
CA HIS A 103 3.27 3.73 -13.20
C HIS A 103 2.16 2.70 -13.46
N ALA A 104 1.90 1.76 -12.55
CA ALA A 104 0.77 0.82 -12.69
C ALA A 104 -0.56 1.56 -12.81
N ILE A 105 -0.79 2.55 -11.94
CA ILE A 105 -2.00 3.37 -11.94
C ILE A 105 -2.08 4.21 -13.23
N ALA A 106 -0.99 4.84 -13.66
CA ALA A 106 -0.92 5.58 -14.90
C ALA A 106 -1.30 4.69 -16.10
N CYS A 107 -0.73 3.47 -16.21
CA CYS A 107 -1.10 2.52 -17.25
C CYS A 107 -2.60 2.19 -17.25
N GLY A 108 -3.18 2.01 -16.07
CA GLY A 108 -4.62 1.78 -15.91
C GLY A 108 -5.46 2.97 -16.35
N LEU A 109 -5.15 4.17 -15.89
CA LEU A 109 -5.88 5.40 -16.21
C LEU A 109 -5.79 5.74 -17.70
N PHE A 110 -4.59 5.82 -18.28
CA PHE A 110 -4.39 6.06 -19.72
C PHE A 110 -4.94 4.93 -20.59
N GLY A 111 -5.01 3.69 -20.08
CA GLY A 111 -5.65 2.56 -20.72
C GLY A 111 -7.17 2.72 -20.77
N ALA A 112 -7.78 3.20 -19.71
CA ALA A 112 -9.23 3.29 -19.53
C ALA A 112 -9.87 4.57 -20.09
N LEU A 113 -9.10 5.66 -20.18
CA LEU A 113 -9.58 7.00 -20.58
C LEU A 113 -9.17 7.36 -22.01
N ARG A 114 -9.95 8.24 -22.62
CA ARG A 114 -9.72 8.83 -23.96
C ARG A 114 -9.88 10.34 -23.90
N PRO A 115 -9.34 11.11 -24.86
CA PRO A 115 -9.57 12.55 -24.97
C PRO A 115 -11.06 12.91 -24.98
N GLY A 116 -11.46 13.92 -24.20
CA GLY A 116 -12.85 14.33 -24.00
C GLY A 116 -13.63 13.51 -22.97
N GLU A 117 -13.01 12.48 -22.35
CA GLU A 117 -13.61 11.74 -21.25
C GLU A 117 -13.22 12.36 -19.89
N THR A 118 -14.06 12.13 -18.87
CA THR A 118 -13.85 12.67 -17.52
C THR A 118 -13.40 11.58 -16.55
N LEU A 119 -12.37 11.90 -15.76
CA LEU A 119 -11.94 11.19 -14.56
C LEU A 119 -12.56 11.84 -13.33
N LEU A 120 -13.39 11.12 -12.57
CA LEU A 120 -13.91 11.55 -11.29
C LEU A 120 -13.14 10.87 -10.15
N SER A 121 -12.33 11.63 -9.39
CA SER A 121 -11.77 11.15 -8.13
C SER A 121 -12.83 11.19 -7.04
N CYS A 122 -13.11 10.04 -6.42
CA CYS A 122 -14.15 9.89 -5.41
C CYS A 122 -13.61 10.00 -3.96
N THR A 123 -12.32 10.32 -3.80
CA THR A 123 -11.62 10.35 -2.50
C THR A 123 -10.77 11.61 -2.32
N GLY A 124 -11.22 12.73 -2.91
CA GLY A 124 -10.48 13.97 -2.94
C GLY A 124 -9.32 13.94 -3.94
N ALA A 125 -8.33 14.82 -3.75
CA ALA A 125 -7.12 14.83 -4.55
C ALA A 125 -6.41 13.47 -4.47
N PRO A 126 -5.88 12.95 -5.58
CA PRO A 126 -5.11 11.72 -5.57
C PRO A 126 -3.79 11.91 -4.83
N TYR A 127 -3.08 10.79 -4.59
CA TYR A 127 -1.75 10.83 -3.99
C TYR A 127 -0.79 11.75 -4.74
N ASP A 128 0.12 12.39 -4.03
CA ASP A 128 1.00 13.45 -4.55
C ASP A 128 1.61 13.12 -5.93
N THR A 129 2.16 11.92 -6.12
CA THR A 129 2.76 11.53 -7.42
C THR A 129 1.74 11.33 -8.54
N LEU A 130 0.47 11.09 -8.22
CA LEU A 130 -0.60 10.95 -9.20
C LEU A 130 -1.19 12.29 -9.63
N GLU A 131 -1.07 13.33 -8.83
CA GLU A 131 -1.51 14.68 -9.23
C GLU A 131 -0.77 15.15 -10.49
N GLU A 132 0.52 14.80 -10.62
CA GLU A 132 1.28 15.08 -11.85
C GLU A 132 0.83 14.20 -13.02
N VAL A 133 0.52 12.92 -12.80
CA VAL A 133 -0.03 12.04 -13.85
C VAL A 133 -1.36 12.57 -14.37
N VAL A 134 -2.21 13.06 -13.48
CA VAL A 134 -3.51 13.66 -13.83
C VAL A 134 -3.32 15.04 -14.47
N GLY A 135 -2.36 15.82 -14.01
CA GLY A 135 -2.10 17.20 -14.47
C GLY A 135 -2.79 18.25 -13.60
N THR A 136 -3.12 17.93 -12.35
CA THR A 136 -3.69 18.89 -11.36
C THR A 136 -2.61 19.69 -10.66
N ARG A 137 -1.38 19.16 -10.56
CA ARG A 137 -0.20 19.85 -10.06
C ARG A 137 0.83 19.99 -11.18
N GLY A 138 1.62 21.08 -11.13
CA GLY A 138 2.73 21.28 -12.05
C GLY A 138 2.29 21.26 -13.51
N LYS A 139 1.64 22.32 -14.00
CA LYS A 139 1.25 22.39 -15.42
C LYS A 139 2.44 22.12 -16.33
N GLY A 140 2.83 20.84 -16.41
CA GLY A 140 3.55 20.26 -17.51
C GLY A 140 4.97 20.74 -17.78
N GLU A 141 5.86 20.82 -16.78
CA GLU A 141 7.29 20.96 -17.12
C GLU A 141 7.80 19.81 -18.01
N GLY A 142 7.14 18.63 -17.95
CA GLY A 142 7.44 17.48 -18.80
C GLY A 142 6.39 17.16 -19.86
N GLY A 143 5.15 17.64 -19.72
CA GLY A 143 4.02 17.30 -20.58
C GLY A 143 3.60 15.81 -20.48
N GLY A 144 2.54 15.45 -21.21
CA GLY A 144 2.08 14.06 -21.30
C GLY A 144 1.17 13.59 -20.19
N THR A 145 0.60 14.54 -19.42
CA THR A 145 -0.41 14.28 -18.38
C THR A 145 -1.76 13.88 -19.01
N LEU A 146 -2.68 13.37 -18.20
CA LEU A 146 -4.06 13.11 -18.68
C LEU A 146 -4.73 14.40 -19.17
N SER A 147 -4.51 15.52 -18.48
CA SER A 147 -4.97 16.85 -18.90
C SER A 147 -4.42 17.26 -20.26
N ASP A 148 -3.14 17.05 -20.54
CA ASP A 148 -2.52 17.36 -21.83
C ASP A 148 -3.11 16.50 -22.95
N TRP A 149 -3.61 15.32 -22.63
CA TRP A 149 -4.31 14.45 -23.55
C TRP A 149 -5.80 14.79 -23.73
N GLY A 150 -6.26 15.87 -23.09
CA GLY A 150 -7.64 16.31 -23.17
C GLY A 150 -8.61 15.47 -22.32
N VAL A 151 -8.12 14.82 -21.26
CA VAL A 151 -8.97 14.18 -20.24
C VAL A 151 -9.36 15.24 -19.22
N GLU A 152 -10.64 15.36 -18.95
CA GLU A 152 -11.15 16.24 -17.89
C GLU A 152 -11.02 15.58 -16.53
N TYR A 153 -10.77 16.41 -15.50
CA TYR A 153 -10.67 15.95 -14.12
C TYR A 153 -11.70 16.64 -13.23
N ALA A 154 -12.36 15.85 -12.42
CA ALA A 154 -13.22 16.32 -11.33
C ALA A 154 -12.91 15.51 -10.06
N GLN A 155 -13.19 16.08 -8.90
CA GLN A 155 -13.06 15.36 -7.62
C GLN A 155 -14.23 15.65 -6.70
N VAL A 156 -14.49 14.68 -5.83
CA VAL A 156 -15.36 14.80 -4.68
C VAL A 156 -14.52 14.61 -3.45
N ASP A 157 -14.47 15.63 -2.60
CA ASP A 157 -13.71 15.57 -1.36
C ASP A 157 -14.37 14.63 -0.36
N LEU A 158 -13.57 14.13 0.58
CA LEU A 158 -14.07 13.38 1.71
C LEU A 158 -14.78 14.32 2.69
N THR A 159 -15.66 13.77 3.50
CA THR A 159 -16.26 14.50 4.61
C THR A 159 -15.19 14.94 5.62
N GLU A 160 -15.51 15.86 6.52
CA GLU A 160 -14.59 16.27 7.60
C GLU A 160 -14.09 15.09 8.47
N ALA A 161 -14.91 14.03 8.58
CA ALA A 161 -14.53 12.79 9.25
C ALA A 161 -13.63 11.85 8.41
N GLY A 162 -13.25 12.25 7.20
CA GLY A 162 -12.45 11.45 6.28
C GLY A 162 -13.21 10.31 5.60
N ALA A 163 -14.53 10.27 5.68
CA ALA A 163 -15.38 9.29 5.00
C ALA A 163 -15.78 9.76 3.60
N MET A 164 -16.16 8.83 2.72
CA MET A 164 -16.68 9.16 1.40
C MET A 164 -18.01 9.93 1.52
N ASP A 165 -18.11 11.05 0.80
CA ASP A 165 -19.38 11.79 0.68
C ASP A 165 -20.23 11.18 -0.44
N TRP A 166 -21.10 10.27 -0.06
CA TRP A 166 -21.95 9.52 -1.00
C TRP A 166 -22.92 10.40 -1.76
N GLY A 167 -23.43 11.49 -1.12
CA GLY A 167 -24.32 12.45 -1.76
C GLY A 167 -23.60 13.28 -2.82
N ALA A 168 -22.41 13.78 -2.48
CA ALA A 168 -21.59 14.52 -3.40
C ALA A 168 -21.07 13.64 -4.56
N ILE A 169 -20.76 12.37 -4.29
CA ILE A 169 -20.39 11.41 -5.36
C ILE A 169 -21.55 11.19 -6.31
N GLU A 170 -22.78 10.97 -5.81
CA GLU A 170 -23.96 10.79 -6.66
C GLU A 170 -24.23 12.04 -7.52
N ALA A 171 -24.11 13.24 -6.95
CA ALA A 171 -24.21 14.51 -7.69
C ALA A 171 -23.11 14.60 -8.76
N GLY A 172 -21.85 14.33 -8.42
CA GLY A 172 -20.72 14.33 -9.35
C GLY A 172 -20.91 13.37 -10.52
N LEU A 173 -21.49 12.19 -10.30
CA LEU A 173 -21.82 11.22 -11.36
C LEU A 173 -22.83 11.81 -12.38
N GLN A 174 -23.80 12.59 -11.91
CA GLN A 174 -24.81 13.19 -12.78
C GLN A 174 -24.29 14.43 -13.52
N GLU A 175 -23.49 15.25 -12.84
CA GLU A 175 -22.99 16.51 -13.37
C GLU A 175 -21.86 16.30 -14.39
N THR A 176 -20.86 15.47 -14.04
CA THR A 176 -19.64 15.30 -14.85
C THR A 176 -19.73 14.14 -15.83
N LYS A 177 -20.67 13.22 -15.63
CA LYS A 177 -20.86 11.99 -16.45
C LYS A 177 -19.56 11.26 -16.72
N PRO A 178 -18.81 10.85 -15.69
CA PRO A 178 -17.45 10.37 -15.83
C PRO A 178 -17.38 9.04 -16.57
N SER A 179 -16.32 8.84 -17.34
CA SER A 179 -15.97 7.54 -17.91
C SER A 179 -15.26 6.63 -16.92
N VAL A 180 -14.61 7.24 -15.92
CA VAL A 180 -13.89 6.53 -14.83
C VAL A 180 -14.17 7.23 -13.50
N CYS A 181 -14.59 6.44 -12.51
CA CYS A 181 -14.53 6.79 -11.09
C CYS A 181 -13.26 6.18 -10.51
N PHE A 182 -12.40 7.01 -9.93
CA PHE A 182 -11.15 6.59 -9.30
C PHE A 182 -11.27 6.66 -7.78
N LEU A 183 -10.77 5.63 -7.11
CA LEU A 183 -10.74 5.52 -5.67
C LEU A 183 -9.33 5.13 -5.21
N GLN A 184 -8.74 5.92 -4.31
CA GLN A 184 -7.53 5.60 -3.60
C GLN A 184 -7.88 5.09 -2.20
N ARG A 185 -7.56 3.83 -1.89
CA ARG A 185 -7.93 3.21 -0.60
C ARG A 185 -7.12 3.78 0.55
N SER A 186 -5.81 3.68 0.49
CA SER A 186 -4.92 4.15 1.55
C SER A 186 -4.96 5.68 1.70
N CYS A 187 -4.64 6.14 2.91
CA CYS A 187 -4.67 7.56 3.25
C CYS A 187 -3.65 8.41 2.45
N GLY A 188 -2.61 7.79 1.87
CA GLY A 188 -1.48 8.55 1.35
C GLY A 188 -0.84 9.38 2.46
N TYR A 189 -0.63 10.68 2.22
CA TYR A 189 -0.17 11.63 3.25
C TYR A 189 -1.29 12.51 3.82
N ASN A 190 -2.53 12.02 3.77
CA ASN A 190 -3.68 12.68 4.39
C ASN A 190 -4.01 12.02 5.74
N PHE A 191 -4.29 12.83 6.75
CA PHE A 191 -4.71 12.32 8.05
C PHE A 191 -6.19 11.92 8.00
N ARG A 192 -6.46 10.78 7.37
CA ARG A 192 -7.78 10.20 7.15
C ARG A 192 -7.79 8.68 7.31
N PRO A 193 -8.96 8.06 7.58
CA PRO A 193 -9.09 6.62 7.57
C PRO A 193 -8.83 6.01 6.19
N THR A 194 -8.32 4.79 6.17
CA THR A 194 -8.25 3.94 4.96
C THR A 194 -9.62 3.35 4.66
N LEU A 195 -9.98 3.32 3.38
CA LEU A 195 -11.27 2.84 2.92
C LEU A 195 -11.33 1.31 2.88
N SER A 196 -12.48 0.76 3.27
CA SER A 196 -12.73 -0.68 3.30
C SER A 196 -13.14 -1.23 1.92
N LEU A 197 -13.09 -2.55 1.75
CA LEU A 197 -13.72 -3.21 0.59
C LEU A 197 -15.24 -2.98 0.56
N GLY A 198 -15.87 -2.76 1.71
CA GLY A 198 -17.27 -2.35 1.80
C GLY A 198 -17.54 -1.01 1.13
N ASP A 199 -16.65 -0.03 1.30
CA ASP A 199 -16.74 1.28 0.64
C ASP A 199 -16.54 1.12 -0.88
N VAL A 200 -15.57 0.31 -1.32
CA VAL A 200 -15.36 0.01 -2.75
C VAL A 200 -16.62 -0.62 -3.35
N ARG A 201 -17.19 -1.63 -2.70
CA ARG A 201 -18.43 -2.30 -3.15
C ARG A 201 -19.61 -1.34 -3.24
N ARG A 202 -19.73 -0.43 -2.26
CA ARG A 202 -20.76 0.61 -2.28
C ARG A 202 -20.58 1.57 -3.44
N LEU A 203 -19.34 2.00 -3.73
CA LEU A 203 -19.05 2.85 -4.89
C LEU A 203 -19.38 2.13 -6.19
N VAL A 204 -18.97 0.87 -6.34
CA VAL A 204 -19.32 0.05 -7.51
C VAL A 204 -20.83 0.00 -7.71
N THR A 205 -21.59 -0.28 -6.65
CA THR A 205 -23.06 -0.33 -6.69
C THR A 205 -23.65 1.02 -7.11
N LEU A 206 -23.16 2.11 -6.53
CA LEU A 206 -23.62 3.46 -6.86
C LEU A 206 -23.35 3.79 -8.34
N VAL A 207 -22.14 3.54 -8.83
CA VAL A 207 -21.75 3.78 -10.22
C VAL A 207 -22.61 2.94 -11.18
N ARG A 208 -22.88 1.66 -10.87
CA ARG A 208 -23.70 0.77 -11.71
C ARG A 208 -25.17 1.19 -11.74
N THR A 209 -25.69 1.78 -10.68
CA THR A 209 -27.11 2.13 -10.54
C THR A 209 -27.43 3.58 -10.91
N ARG A 210 -26.48 4.50 -10.71
CA ARG A 210 -26.67 5.95 -10.85
C ARG A 210 -25.70 6.62 -11.81
N GLY A 211 -24.56 5.97 -12.13
CA GLY A 211 -23.57 6.52 -13.04
C GLY A 211 -23.96 6.39 -14.51
N PRO A 212 -23.21 7.06 -15.40
CA PRO A 212 -23.42 6.94 -16.83
C PRO A 212 -23.12 5.51 -17.33
N PRO A 213 -23.80 5.04 -18.39
CA PRO A 213 -23.54 3.72 -18.96
C PRO A 213 -22.07 3.54 -19.33
N GLY A 214 -21.46 2.43 -18.89
CA GLY A 214 -20.08 2.11 -19.20
C GLY A 214 -19.02 2.80 -18.32
N CYS A 215 -19.44 3.59 -17.34
CA CYS A 215 -18.52 4.14 -16.31
C CYS A 215 -17.82 3.02 -15.55
N LYS A 216 -16.52 3.14 -15.39
CA LYS A 216 -15.64 2.13 -14.78
C LYS A 216 -15.21 2.59 -13.40
N VAL A 217 -15.03 1.65 -12.48
CA VAL A 217 -14.45 1.89 -11.14
C VAL A 217 -13.04 1.36 -11.13
N LEU A 218 -12.06 2.25 -10.98
CA LEU A 218 -10.64 1.93 -10.88
C LEU A 218 -10.14 2.22 -9.46
N VAL A 219 -9.34 1.30 -8.90
CA VAL A 219 -8.88 1.36 -7.51
C VAL A 219 -7.36 1.34 -7.42
N ASP A 220 -6.78 2.35 -6.80
CA ASP A 220 -5.45 2.27 -6.22
C ASP A 220 -5.54 1.44 -4.93
N ASN A 221 -4.99 0.22 -4.99
CA ASN A 221 -5.02 -0.74 -3.89
C ASN A 221 -3.69 -0.83 -3.13
N CYS A 222 -2.75 0.08 -3.36
CA CYS A 222 -1.51 0.12 -2.60
C CYS A 222 -1.78 0.03 -1.10
N TYR A 223 -1.10 -0.89 -0.41
CA TYR A 223 -1.23 -1.23 1.01
C TYR A 223 -2.47 -2.05 1.40
N GLY A 224 -3.46 -2.20 0.52
CA GLY A 224 -4.71 -2.91 0.82
C GLY A 224 -4.65 -4.41 0.58
N GLU A 225 -3.65 -4.88 -0.16
CA GLU A 225 -3.53 -6.28 -0.55
C GLU A 225 -3.25 -7.17 0.66
N PHE A 226 -3.93 -8.32 0.73
CA PHE A 226 -3.83 -9.30 1.82
C PHE A 226 -4.26 -8.78 3.21
N VAL A 227 -4.97 -7.67 3.28
CA VAL A 227 -5.46 -7.11 4.55
C VAL A 227 -6.84 -7.65 4.91
N GLU A 228 -7.79 -7.59 4.00
CA GLU A 228 -9.15 -8.07 4.21
C GLU A 228 -9.34 -9.48 3.63
N GLU A 229 -9.94 -10.39 4.41
CA GLU A 229 -10.10 -11.79 4.01
C GLU A 229 -11.17 -12.00 2.93
N GLU A 230 -12.08 -11.06 2.78
CA GLU A 230 -13.19 -11.14 1.83
C GLU A 230 -12.72 -11.18 0.37
N GLY A 231 -11.56 -10.60 0.06
CA GLY A 231 -11.02 -10.56 -1.29
C GLY A 231 -10.19 -9.31 -1.56
N GLU A 232 -10.12 -8.95 -2.83
CA GLU A 232 -9.47 -7.74 -3.32
C GLU A 232 -10.49 -6.88 -4.10
N PRO A 233 -10.21 -5.58 -4.36
CA PRO A 233 -11.14 -4.70 -5.06
C PRO A 233 -11.71 -5.26 -6.37
N CYS A 234 -10.88 -5.92 -7.18
CA CYS A 234 -11.27 -6.47 -8.47
C CYS A 234 -11.96 -7.85 -8.40
N SER A 235 -12.05 -8.46 -7.20
CA SER A 235 -12.67 -9.77 -7.03
C SER A 235 -14.18 -9.73 -7.36
N ALA A 236 -14.72 -10.88 -7.73
CA ALA A 236 -16.14 -11.02 -8.08
C ALA A 236 -17.09 -10.54 -6.97
N CYS A 237 -16.69 -10.66 -5.70
CA CYS A 237 -17.51 -10.23 -4.55
C CYS A 237 -17.47 -8.72 -4.29
N VAL A 238 -16.48 -7.98 -4.82
CA VAL A 238 -16.36 -6.51 -4.67
C VAL A 238 -16.73 -5.80 -5.95
N GLY A 239 -16.18 -6.20 -7.09
CA GLY A 239 -16.64 -5.83 -8.42
C GLY A 239 -16.07 -4.54 -9.02
N ALA A 240 -14.93 -4.02 -8.52
CA ALA A 240 -14.21 -2.96 -9.21
C ALA A 240 -13.69 -3.46 -10.56
N ASP A 241 -13.68 -2.60 -11.57
CA ASP A 241 -13.30 -2.97 -12.93
C ASP A 241 -11.78 -3.19 -13.06
N LEU A 242 -10.99 -2.46 -12.28
CA LEU A 242 -9.54 -2.59 -12.28
C LEU A 242 -8.98 -2.22 -10.91
N MET A 243 -7.97 -2.95 -10.46
CA MET A 243 -7.13 -2.56 -9.35
C MET A 243 -5.66 -2.51 -9.79
N MET A 244 -4.90 -1.63 -9.18
CA MET A 244 -3.50 -1.40 -9.51
C MET A 244 -2.70 -1.16 -8.23
N GLY A 245 -1.42 -1.49 -8.27
CA GLY A 245 -0.53 -1.27 -7.13
C GLY A 245 0.92 -1.63 -7.40
N SER A 246 1.70 -1.58 -6.34
CA SER A 246 3.16 -1.75 -6.36
C SER A 246 3.58 -3.11 -5.80
N LEU A 247 4.60 -3.72 -6.42
CA LEU A 247 5.21 -4.95 -5.90
C LEU A 247 6.23 -4.69 -4.77
N ILE A 248 6.75 -3.48 -4.62
CA ILE A 248 7.63 -3.16 -3.47
C ILE A 248 6.84 -2.86 -2.19
N LYS A 249 5.52 -3.09 -2.20
CA LYS A 249 4.60 -3.01 -1.07
C LYS A 249 4.11 -4.42 -0.70
N SER A 250 2.86 -4.53 -0.26
CA SER A 250 2.28 -5.80 0.23
C SER A 250 2.56 -7.03 -0.65
N PRO A 251 2.31 -7.00 -2.00
CA PRO A 251 2.43 -8.22 -2.79
C PRO A 251 3.86 -8.72 -2.99
N GLY A 252 4.84 -7.86 -2.82
CA GLY A 252 6.24 -8.23 -3.00
C GLY A 252 6.90 -8.92 -1.83
N GLY A 253 6.22 -9.01 -0.66
CA GLY A 253 6.69 -9.77 0.50
C GLY A 253 8.09 -9.37 0.97
N THR A 254 8.47 -8.10 0.82
CA THR A 254 9.78 -7.49 1.13
C THR A 254 10.95 -7.96 0.26
N ILE A 255 10.73 -8.81 -0.74
CA ILE A 255 11.81 -9.37 -1.56
C ILE A 255 11.66 -9.14 -3.06
N ALA A 256 10.51 -8.70 -3.55
CA ALA A 256 10.37 -8.30 -4.94
C ALA A 256 11.22 -7.04 -5.19
N PRO A 257 12.16 -7.08 -6.16
CA PRO A 257 13.14 -6.00 -6.31
C PRO A 257 12.57 -4.72 -6.92
N CYS A 258 11.46 -4.83 -7.61
CA CYS A 258 10.74 -3.73 -8.28
C CYS A 258 9.42 -4.23 -8.81
N GLY A 259 8.65 -3.35 -9.40
CA GLY A 259 7.51 -3.74 -10.20
C GLY A 259 6.17 -3.25 -9.69
N GLY A 260 5.15 -3.60 -10.47
CA GLY A 260 3.77 -3.31 -10.17
C GLY A 260 2.82 -4.34 -10.78
N TYR A 261 1.55 -4.14 -10.55
CA TYR A 261 0.51 -5.00 -11.08
C TYR A 261 -0.72 -4.20 -11.53
N VAL A 262 -1.43 -4.78 -12.49
CA VAL A 262 -2.76 -4.35 -12.94
C VAL A 262 -3.63 -5.59 -13.01
N ALA A 263 -4.79 -5.60 -12.35
CA ALA A 263 -5.68 -6.75 -12.29
C ALA A 263 -7.16 -6.34 -12.33
N GLY A 264 -8.00 -7.15 -12.94
CA GLY A 264 -9.42 -6.90 -13.07
C GLY A 264 -9.99 -7.43 -14.37
N ARG A 265 -10.84 -6.62 -15.02
CA ARG A 265 -11.46 -6.98 -16.30
C ARG A 265 -10.42 -7.13 -17.40
N LYS A 266 -10.56 -8.21 -18.16
CA LYS A 266 -9.60 -8.59 -19.21
C LYS A 266 -9.38 -7.50 -20.26
N ASP A 267 -10.46 -6.83 -20.70
CA ASP A 267 -10.36 -5.74 -21.68
C ASP A 267 -9.61 -4.52 -21.16
N LEU A 268 -9.74 -4.18 -19.87
CA LEU A 268 -9.03 -3.06 -19.25
C LEU A 268 -7.57 -3.41 -18.94
N VAL A 269 -7.30 -4.62 -18.49
CA VAL A 269 -5.92 -5.11 -18.32
C VAL A 269 -5.18 -5.06 -19.67
N ALA A 270 -5.79 -5.51 -20.76
CA ALA A 270 -5.19 -5.44 -22.10
C ALA A 270 -4.90 -3.99 -22.53
N LYS A 271 -5.79 -3.04 -22.21
CA LYS A 271 -5.57 -1.61 -22.50
C LYS A 271 -4.44 -1.02 -21.66
N ALA A 272 -4.34 -1.40 -20.39
CA ALA A 272 -3.23 -0.98 -19.52
C ALA A 272 -1.89 -1.53 -20.03
N VAL A 273 -1.86 -2.80 -20.47
CA VAL A 273 -0.68 -3.42 -21.11
C VAL A 273 -0.26 -2.68 -22.36
N ALA A 274 -1.21 -2.22 -23.18
CA ALA A 274 -0.87 -1.41 -24.38
C ALA A 274 -0.23 -0.05 -24.03
N ARG A 275 -0.31 0.39 -22.76
CA ARG A 275 0.44 1.56 -22.27
C ARG A 275 1.79 1.18 -21.68
N LEU A 276 1.86 0.02 -21.04
CA LEU A 276 3.11 -0.53 -20.51
C LEU A 276 4.10 -0.87 -21.62
N THR A 277 3.60 -1.49 -22.69
CA THR A 277 4.38 -1.88 -23.88
C THR A 277 4.10 -0.90 -25.03
N VAL A 278 3.49 -1.37 -26.09
CA VAL A 278 2.94 -0.53 -27.17
C VAL A 278 1.65 -1.16 -27.69
N PRO A 279 0.73 -0.39 -28.31
CA PRO A 279 -0.45 -0.94 -28.94
C PRO A 279 -0.09 -2.07 -29.92
N GLY A 280 -0.71 -3.23 -29.75
CA GLY A 280 -0.49 -4.41 -30.57
C GLY A 280 0.60 -5.37 -30.10
N ALA A 281 1.49 -4.98 -29.17
CA ALA A 281 2.54 -5.87 -28.67
C ALA A 281 2.04 -6.93 -27.66
N GLY A 282 0.96 -6.62 -26.93
CA GLY A 282 0.39 -7.53 -25.94
C GLY A 282 1.24 -7.71 -24.67
N ALA A 283 0.83 -8.64 -23.84
CA ALA A 283 1.49 -8.93 -22.56
C ALA A 283 2.72 -9.86 -22.70
N ASP A 284 2.93 -10.45 -23.87
CA ASP A 284 4.00 -11.41 -24.14
C ASP A 284 5.37 -10.75 -24.35
N ASN A 285 5.41 -9.43 -24.47
CA ASN A 285 6.62 -8.65 -24.62
C ASN A 285 7.15 -8.14 -23.25
N GLY A 286 8.46 -8.04 -23.16
CA GLY A 286 9.16 -7.59 -21.96
C GLY A 286 9.80 -8.77 -21.21
N SER A 287 11.12 -8.91 -21.39
CA SER A 287 11.87 -9.97 -20.71
C SER A 287 11.98 -9.74 -19.22
N HIS A 288 12.02 -10.83 -18.45
CA HIS A 288 12.46 -10.84 -17.06
C HIS A 288 13.85 -11.46 -16.98
N LEU A 289 14.79 -10.73 -16.37
CA LEU A 289 16.17 -11.15 -16.26
C LEU A 289 16.44 -11.89 -14.94
N GLY A 290 17.33 -12.89 -15.01
CA GLY A 290 17.82 -13.59 -13.84
C GLY A 290 16.74 -14.20 -12.97
N SER A 291 16.80 -13.93 -11.66
CA SER A 291 15.90 -14.50 -10.66
C SER A 291 14.60 -13.68 -10.42
N THR A 292 14.27 -12.72 -11.28
CA THR A 292 13.15 -11.80 -11.07
C THR A 292 11.82 -12.52 -10.88
N ASN A 293 11.49 -13.49 -11.76
CA ASN A 293 10.25 -14.27 -11.62
C ASN A 293 10.20 -15.02 -10.29
N ARG A 294 11.33 -15.62 -9.87
CA ARG A 294 11.44 -16.29 -8.57
C ARG A 294 11.18 -15.34 -7.42
N LEU A 295 11.81 -14.17 -7.42
CA LEU A 295 11.67 -13.19 -6.32
C LEU A 295 10.23 -12.68 -6.21
N ILE A 296 9.55 -12.43 -7.33
CA ILE A 296 8.15 -11.97 -7.31
C ILE A 296 7.22 -13.10 -6.86
N LEU A 297 7.37 -14.33 -7.37
CA LEU A 297 6.58 -15.49 -6.92
C LEU A 297 6.80 -15.79 -5.43
N GLN A 298 8.06 -15.75 -4.98
CA GLN A 298 8.39 -15.93 -3.57
C GLN A 298 7.83 -14.79 -2.72
N GLY A 299 7.85 -13.56 -3.23
CA GLY A 299 7.25 -12.40 -2.60
C GLY A 299 5.74 -12.55 -2.41
N LEU A 300 5.01 -12.97 -3.45
CA LEU A 300 3.58 -13.30 -3.33
C LEU A 300 3.31 -14.39 -2.28
N HIS A 301 4.18 -15.39 -2.20
CA HIS A 301 4.05 -16.44 -1.18
C HIS A 301 4.25 -15.88 0.24
N LEU A 302 5.17 -14.97 0.43
CA LEU A 302 5.48 -14.36 1.73
C LEU A 302 4.52 -13.22 2.10
N ALA A 303 3.83 -12.63 1.13
CA ALA A 303 3.00 -11.45 1.32
C ALA A 303 1.98 -11.54 2.47
N PRO A 304 1.22 -12.64 2.66
CA PRO A 304 0.31 -12.76 3.80
C PRO A 304 1.02 -12.66 5.15
N HIS A 305 2.23 -13.23 5.26
CA HIS A 305 3.03 -13.16 6.47
C HIS A 305 3.53 -11.74 6.74
N THR A 306 4.16 -11.09 5.74
CA THR A 306 4.69 -9.73 5.90
C THR A 306 3.60 -8.72 6.20
N VAL A 307 2.43 -8.82 5.55
CA VAL A 307 1.26 -8.00 5.86
C VAL A 307 0.74 -8.29 7.26
N GLY A 308 0.69 -9.55 7.70
CA GLY A 308 0.30 -9.92 9.06
C GLY A 308 1.18 -9.25 10.11
N GLU A 309 2.48 -9.28 9.93
CA GLU A 309 3.44 -8.62 10.83
C GLU A 309 3.32 -7.08 10.78
N ALA A 310 3.13 -6.52 9.60
CA ALA A 310 2.91 -5.08 9.43
C ALA A 310 1.61 -4.60 10.13
N LEU A 311 0.55 -5.41 10.12
CA LEU A 311 -0.69 -5.09 10.85
C LEU A 311 -0.51 -5.13 12.37
N LYS A 312 0.25 -6.10 12.89
CA LYS A 312 0.62 -6.12 14.31
C LYS A 312 1.44 -4.89 14.67
N SER A 313 2.40 -4.52 13.80
CA SER A 313 3.19 -3.28 13.93
C SER A 313 2.29 -2.04 14.00
N SER A 314 1.37 -1.91 13.06
CA SER A 314 0.39 -0.80 13.01
C SER A 314 -0.44 -0.69 14.30
N ARG A 315 -0.87 -1.83 14.88
CA ARG A 315 -1.60 -1.83 16.15
C ARG A 315 -0.73 -1.40 17.33
N LEU A 316 0.52 -1.88 17.36
CA LEU A 316 1.46 -1.52 18.43
C LEU A 316 1.82 -0.04 18.39
N ILE A 317 2.12 0.50 17.20
CA ILE A 317 2.38 1.93 17.01
C ILE A 317 1.19 2.75 17.53
N ALA A 318 -0.03 2.39 17.12
CA ALA A 318 -1.22 3.09 17.56
C ALA A 318 -1.39 3.05 19.08
N ALA A 319 -1.29 1.88 19.71
CA ALA A 319 -1.47 1.72 21.15
C ALA A 319 -0.43 2.52 21.97
N VAL A 320 0.84 2.49 21.55
CA VAL A 320 1.91 3.24 22.23
C VAL A 320 1.70 4.75 22.08
N MET A 321 1.42 5.23 20.86
CA MET A 321 1.28 6.66 20.60
C MET A 321 0.00 7.25 21.18
N GLU A 322 -1.12 6.50 21.20
CA GLU A 322 -2.35 6.85 21.96
C GLU A 322 -2.06 6.94 23.47
N GLY A 323 -1.29 5.98 24.02
CA GLY A 323 -0.89 5.99 25.41
C GLY A 323 -0.03 7.20 25.80
N LEU A 324 0.67 7.80 24.85
CA LEU A 324 1.42 9.04 25.01
C LEU A 324 0.59 10.31 24.74
N GLY A 325 -0.70 10.17 24.39
CA GLY A 325 -1.62 11.27 24.18
C GLY A 325 -1.62 11.88 22.79
N PHE A 326 -1.07 11.18 21.77
CA PHE A 326 -1.13 11.62 20.38
C PHE A 326 -2.38 11.13 19.66
N ASP A 327 -2.88 11.92 18.71
CA ASP A 327 -3.92 11.49 17.77
C ASP A 327 -3.34 10.50 16.77
N VAL A 328 -3.99 9.34 16.61
CA VAL A 328 -3.53 8.26 15.73
C VAL A 328 -4.67 7.77 14.82
N LEU A 329 -4.36 7.51 13.58
CA LEU A 329 -5.26 6.88 12.62
C LEU A 329 -4.58 5.68 11.92
N PRO A 330 -5.26 4.51 11.90
CA PRO A 330 -6.46 4.18 12.67
C PRO A 330 -6.16 3.99 14.16
N PRO A 331 -7.11 4.21 15.06
CA PRO A 331 -6.94 3.90 16.49
C PRO A 331 -6.56 2.44 16.73
N SER A 332 -5.89 2.15 17.85
CA SER A 332 -5.41 0.80 18.17
C SER A 332 -6.51 -0.27 18.17
N SER A 333 -7.71 0.11 18.61
CA SER A 333 -8.90 -0.74 18.66
C SER A 333 -9.64 -0.89 17.32
N ALA A 334 -9.35 -0.04 16.32
CA ALA A 334 -10.07 -0.05 15.06
C ALA A 334 -9.66 -1.22 14.16
N PRO A 335 -10.56 -1.72 13.29
CA PRO A 335 -10.20 -2.64 12.22
C PRO A 335 -9.13 -2.04 11.30
N ARG A 336 -8.18 -2.84 10.89
CA ARG A 336 -7.17 -2.45 9.90
C ARG A 336 -7.69 -2.69 8.48
N ARG A 337 -7.48 -1.69 7.59
CA ARG A 337 -7.82 -1.74 6.16
C ARG A 337 -6.59 -1.62 5.27
N ASP A 338 -5.50 -1.18 5.86
CA ASP A 338 -4.11 -1.27 5.43
C ASP A 338 -3.21 -1.34 6.67
N PHE A 339 -1.90 -1.27 6.49
CA PHE A 339 -0.96 -1.26 7.61
C PHE A 339 -0.32 0.12 7.86
N VAL A 340 -0.78 1.18 7.20
CA VAL A 340 -0.31 2.53 7.47
C VAL A 340 -0.88 3.02 8.81
N THR A 341 -0.03 3.62 9.62
CA THR A 341 -0.43 4.29 10.86
C THR A 341 0.03 5.73 10.81
N ALA A 342 -0.93 6.64 10.74
CA ALA A 342 -0.67 8.07 10.80
C ALA A 342 -0.68 8.55 12.24
N VAL A 343 0.37 9.24 12.68
CA VAL A 343 0.50 9.83 14.03
C VAL A 343 0.61 11.33 13.90
N ARG A 344 -0.34 12.08 14.43
CA ARG A 344 -0.30 13.55 14.44
C ARG A 344 0.59 14.03 15.57
N LEU A 345 1.76 14.55 15.21
CA LEU A 345 2.74 15.07 16.19
C LEU A 345 2.53 16.56 16.49
N GLY A 346 1.90 17.30 15.56
CA GLY A 346 1.54 18.71 15.71
C GLY A 346 2.71 19.70 15.68
N ASP A 347 3.95 19.19 15.65
CA ASP A 347 5.17 19.99 15.73
C ASP A 347 6.26 19.41 14.82
N ARG A 348 6.98 20.32 14.12
CA ARG A 348 8.06 19.97 13.18
C ARG A 348 9.23 19.26 13.88
N ALA A 349 9.61 19.72 15.07
CA ALA A 349 10.76 19.14 15.79
C ALA A 349 10.47 17.71 16.25
N LYS A 350 9.24 17.46 16.74
CA LYS A 350 8.78 16.10 17.09
C LYS A 350 8.75 15.18 15.86
N LEU A 351 8.31 15.68 14.71
CA LEU A 351 8.31 14.91 13.46
C LEU A 351 9.73 14.48 13.08
N LEU A 352 10.69 15.40 13.11
CA LEU A 352 12.09 15.10 12.83
C LEU A 352 12.66 14.10 13.84
N ALA A 353 12.40 14.29 15.14
CA ALA A 353 12.84 13.40 16.20
C ALA A 353 12.28 11.98 16.05
N PHE A 354 11.00 11.87 15.63
CA PHE A 354 10.35 10.59 15.36
C PHE A 354 11.04 9.86 14.19
N CYS A 355 11.20 10.53 13.04
CA CYS A 355 11.86 9.94 11.88
C CYS A 355 13.32 9.53 12.19
N GLU A 356 14.06 10.36 12.94
CA GLU A 356 15.42 10.04 13.38
C GLU A 356 15.43 8.77 14.26
N ALA A 357 14.50 8.66 15.21
CA ALA A 357 14.40 7.49 16.07
C ALA A 357 14.09 6.19 15.30
N VAL A 358 13.24 6.26 14.26
CA VAL A 358 12.95 5.12 13.38
C VAL A 358 14.18 4.77 12.55
N GLN A 359 14.87 5.74 11.96
CA GLN A 359 16.09 5.51 11.18
C GLN A 359 17.18 4.83 12.01
N GLU A 360 17.39 5.24 13.25
CA GLU A 360 18.35 4.61 14.17
C GLU A 360 18.05 3.12 14.45
N ALA A 361 16.79 2.70 14.29
CA ALA A 361 16.37 1.31 14.47
C ALA A 361 16.31 0.51 13.15
N SER A 362 16.63 1.13 12.03
CA SER A 362 16.62 0.49 10.71
C SER A 362 17.86 -0.37 10.48
N PRO A 363 17.79 -1.45 9.68
CA PRO A 363 18.94 -2.30 9.41
C PRO A 363 19.97 -1.65 8.46
N ILE A 364 19.52 -0.74 7.61
CA ILE A 364 20.36 -0.01 6.65
C ILE A 364 20.43 1.45 7.06
N ASP A 365 21.61 2.03 6.97
CA ASP A 365 21.87 3.45 7.24
C ASP A 365 21.39 3.94 8.61
N SER A 366 21.40 3.08 9.65
CA SER A 366 20.98 3.43 11.01
C SER A 366 21.81 4.57 11.62
N PHE A 367 23.00 4.83 11.09
CA PHE A 367 23.91 5.90 11.51
C PHE A 367 23.64 7.23 10.76
N VAL A 368 22.75 7.23 9.77
CA VAL A 368 22.40 8.43 8.98
C VAL A 368 21.28 9.16 9.70
N ARG A 369 21.41 10.48 9.76
CA ARG A 369 20.33 11.36 10.22
C ARG A 369 19.45 11.75 9.04
N PRO A 370 18.16 11.36 9.00
CA PRO A 370 17.26 11.77 7.94
C PRO A 370 17.00 13.28 8.00
N VAL A 371 17.00 13.92 6.85
CA VAL A 371 16.78 15.36 6.72
C VAL A 371 15.65 15.64 5.73
N PRO A 372 14.94 16.76 5.87
CA PRO A 372 13.96 17.18 4.88
C PRO A 372 14.58 17.33 3.49
N GLY A 373 13.86 16.87 2.48
CA GLY A 373 14.28 16.98 1.10
C GLY A 373 13.12 17.10 0.13
N HIS A 374 13.36 17.78 -0.98
CA HIS A 374 12.42 17.77 -2.10
C HIS A 374 12.63 16.49 -2.92
N THR A 375 11.56 15.74 -3.10
CA THR A 375 11.56 14.50 -3.88
C THR A 375 10.65 14.68 -5.09
N PRO A 376 11.08 14.28 -6.29
CA PRO A 376 10.23 14.36 -7.48
C PRO A 376 8.86 13.72 -7.28
N GLY A 377 7.80 14.41 -7.70
CA GLY A 377 6.43 13.97 -7.53
C GLY A 377 5.76 14.43 -6.23
N TYR A 378 6.49 15.05 -5.29
CA TYR A 378 5.91 15.56 -4.03
C TYR A 378 5.89 17.09 -4.01
N GLY A 379 4.79 17.65 -3.48
CA GLY A 379 4.62 19.11 -3.39
C GLY A 379 5.40 19.74 -2.24
N ASP A 380 5.58 19.03 -1.15
CA ASP A 380 6.26 19.49 0.06
C ASP A 380 7.58 18.77 0.25
N GLU A 381 8.43 19.32 1.12
CA GLU A 381 9.57 18.57 1.65
C GLU A 381 9.08 17.39 2.47
N VAL A 382 9.72 16.23 2.32
CA VAL A 382 9.42 15.02 3.07
C VAL A 382 10.70 14.53 3.77
N VAL A 383 10.55 14.02 4.98
CA VAL A 383 11.60 13.27 5.68
C VAL A 383 11.28 11.80 5.53
N PHE A 384 12.19 11.05 4.94
CA PHE A 384 12.10 9.59 4.84
C PHE A 384 13.02 8.92 5.84
N ALA A 385 12.46 8.04 6.68
CA ALA A 385 13.20 7.09 7.48
C ALA A 385 12.92 5.70 6.89
N ASP A 386 13.78 5.27 5.97
CA ASP A 386 13.55 4.15 5.05
C ASP A 386 14.76 3.22 4.90
N GLY A 387 15.44 2.92 5.98
CA GLY A 387 16.60 2.00 5.98
C GLY A 387 16.22 0.57 5.57
N THR A 388 15.83 0.39 4.30
CA THR A 388 15.25 -0.83 3.72
C THR A 388 16.21 -1.50 2.74
N PHE A 389 16.12 -2.84 2.58
CA PHE A 389 16.91 -3.60 1.61
C PHE A 389 16.44 -3.39 0.17
N VAL A 390 15.13 -3.22 0.00
CA VAL A 390 14.53 -2.82 -1.29
C VAL A 390 14.17 -1.34 -1.17
N GLY A 391 14.86 -0.48 -1.89
CA GLY A 391 14.69 0.98 -1.78
C GLY A 391 13.24 1.40 -1.95
N GLY A 392 12.69 2.12 -0.97
CA GLY A 392 11.29 2.54 -0.94
C GLY A 392 10.28 1.44 -0.64
N SER A 393 10.73 0.25 -0.19
CA SER A 393 9.84 -0.85 0.23
C SER A 393 9.14 -0.51 1.54
N THR A 394 7.89 -0.12 1.44
CA THR A 394 7.08 0.19 2.61
C THR A 394 6.50 -1.05 3.31
N ALA A 395 6.71 -2.25 2.77
CA ALA A 395 6.46 -3.52 3.46
C ALA A 395 7.54 -3.83 4.50
N GLU A 396 8.75 -3.30 4.32
CA GLU A 396 9.78 -3.21 5.36
C GLU A 396 9.44 -2.05 6.32
N MET A 397 10.23 -1.85 7.37
CA MET A 397 9.95 -0.77 8.33
C MET A 397 10.33 0.59 7.74
N THR A 398 9.35 1.47 7.54
CA THR A 398 9.54 2.85 7.06
C THR A 398 8.67 3.84 7.80
N CYS A 399 9.09 5.11 7.79
CA CYS A 399 8.32 6.22 8.33
C CYS A 399 8.54 7.46 7.47
N ASP A 400 7.44 8.00 6.92
CA ASP A 400 7.46 9.19 6.09
C ASP A 400 6.88 10.38 6.87
N GLY A 401 7.56 11.53 6.82
CA GLY A 401 7.13 12.75 7.49
C GLY A 401 7.04 13.94 6.52
N PRO A 402 5.91 14.16 5.83
CA PRO A 402 5.71 15.37 5.03
C PRO A 402 5.69 16.61 5.93
N LEU A 403 6.46 17.64 5.56
CA LEU A 403 6.61 18.86 6.35
C LEU A 403 5.49 19.87 6.09
N ARG A 404 4.27 19.45 6.31
CA ARG A 404 3.07 20.27 6.25
C ARG A 404 2.19 20.05 7.48
N ALA A 405 1.34 21.02 7.82
CA ALA A 405 0.34 20.81 8.87
C ALA A 405 -0.55 19.61 8.54
N PRO A 406 -0.90 18.78 9.51
CA PRO A 406 -0.68 18.92 10.95
C PRO A 406 0.63 18.30 11.49
N HIS A 407 1.68 18.16 10.70
CA HIS A 407 2.94 17.51 11.03
C HIS A 407 2.71 16.07 11.53
N ALA A 408 2.12 15.27 10.66
CA ALA A 408 1.91 13.85 10.92
C ALA A 408 3.02 13.02 10.29
N VAL A 409 3.37 11.92 10.94
CA VAL A 409 4.22 10.86 10.37
C VAL A 409 3.33 9.69 9.95
N PHE A 410 3.77 8.99 8.90
CA PHE A 410 3.10 7.84 8.32
C PHE A 410 4.00 6.62 8.47
N CYS A 411 3.73 5.82 9.48
CA CYS A 411 4.48 4.61 9.82
C CYS A 411 3.95 3.43 9.00
N GLN A 412 4.84 2.60 8.48
CA GLN A 412 4.48 1.55 7.53
C GLN A 412 5.33 0.29 7.75
N GLY A 413 4.75 -0.87 7.44
CA GLY A 413 5.45 -2.13 7.32
C GLY A 413 6.02 -2.69 8.62
N GLY A 414 7.10 -3.41 8.45
CA GLY A 414 7.81 -4.17 9.48
C GLY A 414 7.78 -5.66 9.17
N THR A 415 8.94 -6.26 8.92
CA THR A 415 9.08 -7.70 8.63
C THR A 415 8.73 -8.58 9.83
N HIS A 416 8.80 -8.02 11.03
CA HIS A 416 8.27 -8.54 12.28
C HIS A 416 7.90 -7.36 13.19
N TRP A 417 6.79 -7.46 13.92
CA TRP A 417 6.28 -6.37 14.77
C TRP A 417 7.31 -5.90 15.84
N THR A 418 8.23 -6.76 16.26
CA THR A 418 9.28 -6.41 17.22
C THR A 418 10.28 -5.38 16.69
N GLN A 419 10.43 -5.22 15.37
CA GLN A 419 11.24 -4.12 14.84
C GLN A 419 10.64 -2.77 15.24
N TRP A 420 9.32 -2.62 15.08
CA TRP A 420 8.62 -1.43 15.54
C TRP A 420 8.64 -1.28 17.05
N ALA A 421 8.60 -2.38 17.83
CA ALA A 421 8.73 -2.31 19.28
C ALA A 421 10.07 -1.66 19.67
N LEU A 422 11.17 -2.08 19.06
CA LEU A 422 12.51 -1.50 19.30
C LEU A 422 12.62 -0.06 18.80
N ALA A 423 12.04 0.26 17.64
CA ALA A 423 11.99 1.63 17.13
C ALA A 423 11.19 2.56 18.07
N LEU A 424 10.04 2.07 18.58
CA LEU A 424 9.21 2.83 19.51
C LEU A 424 9.90 3.09 20.86
N GLU A 425 10.78 2.22 21.33
CA GLU A 425 11.61 2.53 22.51
C GLU A 425 12.47 3.78 22.27
N ASN A 426 13.03 3.93 21.06
CA ASN A 426 13.80 5.11 20.67
C ASN A 426 12.86 6.33 20.55
N VAL A 427 11.69 6.17 19.90
CA VAL A 427 10.70 7.23 19.76
C VAL A 427 10.26 7.78 21.13
N VAL A 428 9.85 6.89 22.05
CA VAL A 428 9.41 7.29 23.41
C VAL A 428 10.50 8.04 24.17
N ARG A 429 11.77 7.74 23.92
CA ARG A 429 12.91 8.46 24.56
C ARG A 429 13.17 9.83 23.98
N LYS A 430 12.82 10.04 22.68
CA LYS A 430 13.10 11.30 21.97
C LYS A 430 11.93 12.29 22.01
N LEU A 431 10.69 11.82 22.25
CA LEU A 431 9.51 12.65 22.38
C LEU A 431 9.24 13.09 23.80
#